data_cc1f13f84f2f9a64d7e92a3e3d59376f
#
_entry.id   cc1f13f84f2f9a64d7e92a3e3d59376f
#
_cell.length_a   1.000
_cell.length_b   1.000
_cell.length_c   1.000
_cell.angle_alpha   90.00
_cell.angle_beta   90.00
_cell.angle_gamma   90.00
#
_symmetry.space_group_name_H-M   'P 1'
#
loop_
_entity.id
_entity.type
_entity.pdbx_description
1 polymer ?
#
loop_
_entity_poly.entity_id
_entity_poly.type
_entity_poly.pdbx_seq_one_letter_code
_entity_poly.pdbx_strand_id
1 'polypeptide(L)'
;MAKGLDVGTMNILSAQQDGNDTVFVQQRNSFVEIEYSDMAEQMLSRSEVLHIRKDDTVYVVGDDALNFANIFNRETRRPMKHGILSSDEQSAIPMMKLIIEQVVGEPDRPNEKLYFSTPADPIDSDLSTLYHQKTIESFLDDMGYDAEPINEGMSVIYSELADNNFTGLGISFGAGMTNVCLAYYAVPVMKFSVARGGDWVDEQAAQATGTPVDKVTSIKEDGFELDFTTDVGGVEGALSIYYENLLDYVIENIVREVDEEDVEEGLDVPVVVTGGTSSPDGFEDLFRSHLEDANIPFSISGVSHASEPLYSVARGGLVAARSDEEDPDAGTQEAEAEAAADE
;
A
#
# COMPACT_ATOMS: atom_id res chain seq x y z
N MET A 1 17.71 4.68 15.06
CA MET A 1 17.00 3.38 14.89
C MET A 1 16.44 3.35 13.48
N ALA A 2 16.37 2.19 12.83
CA ALA A 2 15.81 2.10 11.49
C ALA A 2 14.29 2.33 11.47
N LYS A 3 13.73 2.76 10.33
CA LYS A 3 12.30 2.95 10.12
C LYS A 3 11.81 2.30 8.83
N GLY A 4 10.54 1.93 8.81
CA GLY A 4 9.83 1.52 7.61
C GLY A 4 8.68 2.49 7.34
N LEU A 5 8.45 2.84 6.08
CA LEU A 5 7.39 3.74 5.66
C LEU A 5 6.59 3.10 4.53
N ASP A 6 5.29 2.96 4.73
CA ASP A 6 4.33 2.61 3.68
C ASP A 6 3.66 3.88 3.15
N VAL A 7 3.87 4.16 1.85
CA VAL A 7 3.32 5.33 1.15
C VAL A 7 2.14 4.89 0.30
N GLY A 8 1.04 4.55 0.96
CA GLY A 8 -0.15 4.03 0.29
C GLY A 8 -1.10 5.10 -0.25
N THR A 9 -1.93 4.71 -1.22
CA THR A 9 -2.94 5.60 -1.83
C THR A 9 -3.99 6.07 -0.82
N MET A 10 -4.38 5.21 0.14
CA MET A 10 -5.41 5.51 1.15
C MET A 10 -4.79 5.98 2.47
N ASN A 11 -3.71 5.36 2.91
CA ASN A 11 -3.04 5.64 4.17
C ASN A 11 -1.54 5.75 3.96
N ILE A 12 -0.88 6.55 4.79
CA ILE A 12 0.57 6.59 4.96
C ILE A 12 0.87 6.12 6.37
N LEU A 13 1.76 5.13 6.50
CA LEU A 13 2.09 4.48 7.76
C LEU A 13 3.59 4.40 7.97
N SER A 14 4.06 4.65 9.19
CA SER A 14 5.43 4.33 9.58
C SER A 14 5.47 3.22 10.63
N ALA A 15 6.54 2.45 10.60
CA ALA A 15 6.90 1.47 11.60
C ALA A 15 8.28 1.81 12.18
N GLN A 16 8.40 1.80 13.50
CA GLN A 16 9.68 2.00 14.19
C GLN A 16 9.78 1.10 15.42
N GLN A 17 11.00 0.75 15.82
CA GLN A 17 11.22 -0.04 17.01
C GLN A 17 11.16 0.85 18.25
N ASP A 18 10.43 0.43 19.29
CA ASP A 18 10.47 1.02 20.63
C ASP A 18 10.71 -0.11 21.66
N GLY A 19 11.95 -0.22 22.12
CA GLY A 19 12.37 -1.36 22.96
C GLY A 19 12.24 -2.69 22.20
N ASN A 20 11.33 -3.56 22.66
CA ASN A 20 11.02 -4.85 22.01
C ASN A 20 9.76 -4.80 21.15
N ASP A 21 9.02 -3.70 21.18
CA ASP A 21 7.76 -3.56 20.46
C ASP A 21 7.94 -2.74 19.18
N THR A 22 7.11 -3.00 18.18
CA THR A 22 7.01 -2.16 16.98
C THR A 22 5.87 -1.17 17.18
N VAL A 23 6.16 0.11 17.03
CA VAL A 23 5.19 1.20 17.11
C VAL A 23 4.86 1.67 15.69
N PHE A 24 3.58 1.86 15.43
CA PHE A 24 3.06 2.35 14.16
C PHE A 24 2.44 3.72 14.32
N VAL A 25 2.70 4.61 13.35
CA VAL A 25 2.01 5.88 13.21
C VAL A 25 1.34 5.90 11.86
N GLN A 26 0.07 6.29 11.82
CA GLN A 26 -0.76 6.29 10.61
C GLN A 26 -1.45 7.63 10.43
N GLN A 27 -1.63 8.03 9.17
CA GLN A 27 -2.50 9.10 8.73
C GLN A 27 -3.19 8.73 7.41
N ARG A 28 -4.42 9.19 7.21
CA ARG A 28 -5.05 9.08 5.88
C ARG A 28 -4.31 9.95 4.88
N ASN A 29 -4.06 9.42 3.69
CA ASN A 29 -3.47 10.15 2.58
C ASN A 29 -4.54 10.95 1.84
N SER A 30 -5.14 11.91 2.53
CA SER A 30 -6.24 12.72 2.04
C SER A 30 -6.13 14.17 2.48
N PHE A 31 -6.79 15.07 1.74
CA PHE A 31 -6.91 16.47 2.10
C PHE A 31 -8.27 17.03 1.68
N VAL A 32 -8.67 18.13 2.31
CA VAL A 32 -9.83 18.94 1.92
C VAL A 32 -9.43 20.40 1.78
N GLU A 33 -9.96 21.04 0.76
CA GLU A 33 -9.78 22.47 0.51
C GLU A 33 -10.99 23.24 1.03
N ILE A 34 -10.74 24.18 1.94
CA ILE A 34 -11.78 25.07 2.51
C ILE A 34 -11.37 26.53 2.37
N GLU A 35 -12.35 27.40 2.25
CA GLU A 35 -12.11 28.86 2.31
C GLU A 35 -11.75 29.27 3.74
N TYR A 36 -10.73 30.11 3.87
CA TYR A 36 -10.38 30.70 5.16
C TYR A 36 -11.52 31.57 5.68
N SER A 37 -11.93 31.32 6.91
CA SER A 37 -13.00 32.04 7.58
C SER A 37 -12.76 32.08 9.08
N ASP A 38 -13.41 32.99 9.80
CA ASP A 38 -13.33 33.05 11.26
C ASP A 38 -13.73 31.73 11.91
N MET A 39 -14.66 30.99 11.32
CA MET A 39 -15.06 29.67 11.78
C MET A 39 -13.93 28.65 11.57
N ALA A 40 -13.34 28.62 10.38
CA ALA A 40 -12.22 27.75 10.07
C ALA A 40 -11.04 28.02 11.01
N GLU A 41 -10.67 29.29 11.22
CA GLU A 41 -9.59 29.69 12.13
C GLU A 41 -9.84 29.24 13.58
N GLN A 42 -11.07 29.42 14.09
CA GLN A 42 -11.44 28.95 15.42
C GLN A 42 -11.37 27.43 15.57
N MET A 43 -11.73 26.69 14.53
CA MET A 43 -11.61 25.22 14.54
C MET A 43 -10.15 24.79 14.52
N LEU A 44 -9.35 25.33 13.62
CA LEU A 44 -7.91 25.04 13.50
C LEU A 44 -7.13 25.38 14.78
N SER A 45 -7.49 26.49 15.44
CA SER A 45 -6.83 26.94 16.67
C SER A 45 -7.16 26.11 17.93
N ARG A 46 -8.25 25.35 17.91
CA ARG A 46 -8.72 24.52 19.05
C ARG A 46 -8.24 23.08 19.01
N SER A 47 -7.74 22.64 17.88
CA SER A 47 -7.29 21.28 17.63
C SER A 47 -5.90 21.34 16.99
N GLU A 48 -5.06 20.37 17.26
CA GLU A 48 -3.76 20.19 16.60
C GLU A 48 -3.96 19.63 15.18
N VAL A 49 -4.79 20.31 14.39
CA VAL A 49 -5.16 19.88 13.03
C VAL A 49 -4.02 20.13 12.06
N LEU A 50 -3.63 19.11 11.35
CA LEU A 50 -2.60 19.19 10.34
C LEU A 50 -3.13 19.97 9.11
N HIS A 51 -2.54 21.13 8.80
CA HIS A 51 -3.03 21.96 7.70
C HIS A 51 -1.94 22.84 7.08
N ILE A 52 -2.18 23.25 5.84
CA ILE A 52 -1.41 24.27 5.13
C ILE A 52 -2.35 25.41 4.77
N ARG A 53 -1.95 26.66 5.05
CA ARG A 53 -2.65 27.82 4.56
C ARG A 53 -1.90 28.45 3.38
N LYS A 54 -2.62 28.70 2.30
CA LYS A 54 -2.12 29.41 1.14
C LYS A 54 -3.13 30.48 0.74
N ASP A 55 -2.78 31.74 0.94
CA ASP A 55 -3.66 32.89 0.73
C ASP A 55 -4.97 32.77 1.53
N ASP A 56 -6.12 32.80 0.86
CA ASP A 56 -7.46 32.64 1.45
C ASP A 56 -7.97 31.19 1.45
N THR A 57 -7.08 30.25 1.23
CA THR A 57 -7.41 28.80 1.20
C THR A 57 -6.65 28.06 2.28
N VAL A 58 -7.35 27.15 2.95
CA VAL A 58 -6.80 26.21 3.93
C VAL A 58 -6.95 24.79 3.39
N TYR A 59 -5.87 24.06 3.40
CA TYR A 59 -5.82 22.64 3.10
C TYR A 59 -5.67 21.87 4.41
N VAL A 60 -6.72 21.22 4.86
CA VAL A 60 -6.67 20.32 6.02
C VAL A 60 -6.30 18.94 5.51
N VAL A 61 -5.32 18.28 6.15
CA VAL A 61 -4.76 17.01 5.67
C VAL A 61 -4.86 15.91 6.72
N GLY A 62 -4.73 14.67 6.26
CA GLY A 62 -4.75 13.50 7.14
C GLY A 62 -6.15 13.11 7.60
N ASP A 63 -6.25 12.54 8.78
CA ASP A 63 -7.49 12.02 9.36
C ASP A 63 -8.56 13.09 9.57
N ASP A 64 -8.15 14.32 9.88
CA ASP A 64 -9.09 15.43 10.08
C ASP A 64 -9.73 15.93 8.78
N ALA A 65 -9.16 15.63 7.63
CA ALA A 65 -9.69 16.08 6.34
C ALA A 65 -11.15 15.67 6.14
N LEU A 66 -11.52 14.44 6.51
CA LEU A 66 -12.90 13.94 6.38
C LEU A 66 -13.88 14.70 7.29
N ASN A 67 -13.48 14.99 8.53
CA ASN A 67 -14.31 15.74 9.47
C ASN A 67 -14.58 17.17 8.95
N PHE A 68 -13.53 17.83 8.47
CA PHE A 68 -13.65 19.18 7.89
C PHE A 68 -14.44 19.16 6.59
N ALA A 69 -14.27 18.18 5.73
CA ALA A 69 -15.05 18.00 4.51
C ALA A 69 -16.55 17.92 4.82
N ASN A 70 -16.95 17.12 5.81
CA ASN A 70 -18.33 16.99 6.24
C ASN A 70 -18.88 18.32 6.81
N ILE A 71 -18.13 19.03 7.64
CA ILE A 71 -18.56 20.30 8.26
C ILE A 71 -18.74 21.39 7.21
N PHE A 72 -17.82 21.48 6.26
CA PHE A 72 -17.83 22.54 5.22
C PHE A 72 -18.56 22.11 3.93
N ASN A 73 -19.17 20.91 3.91
CA ASN A 73 -19.83 20.33 2.74
C ASN A 73 -18.95 20.36 1.50
N ARG A 74 -17.76 19.80 1.64
CA ARG A 74 -16.74 19.63 0.60
C ARG A 74 -16.42 18.15 0.43
N GLU A 75 -15.77 17.82 -0.65
CA GLU A 75 -15.24 16.46 -0.91
C GLU A 75 -13.76 16.39 -0.54
N THR A 76 -13.34 15.26 0.00
CA THR A 76 -11.91 14.97 0.20
C THR A 76 -11.27 14.58 -1.12
N ARG A 77 -9.98 14.91 -1.26
CA ARG A 77 -9.14 14.52 -2.40
C ARG A 77 -7.91 13.80 -1.89
N ARG A 78 -7.28 13.01 -2.75
CA ARG A 78 -6.05 12.27 -2.43
C ARG A 78 -4.92 12.71 -3.35
N PRO A 79 -3.68 12.90 -2.81
CA PRO A 79 -2.49 13.20 -3.62
C PRO A 79 -2.11 12.06 -4.58
N MET A 80 -2.54 10.84 -4.26
CA MET A 80 -2.22 9.63 -5.02
C MET A 80 -3.47 9.02 -5.65
N LYS A 81 -3.27 8.41 -6.81
CA LYS A 81 -4.25 7.60 -7.53
C LYS A 81 -3.53 6.42 -8.20
N HIS A 82 -4.17 5.25 -8.21
CA HIS A 82 -3.55 4.05 -8.78
C HIS A 82 -2.13 3.79 -8.23
N GLY A 83 -1.96 3.86 -6.91
CA GLY A 83 -0.71 3.53 -6.22
C GLY A 83 0.43 4.56 -6.36
N ILE A 84 0.28 5.62 -7.17
CA ILE A 84 1.32 6.61 -7.43
C ILE A 84 0.80 8.04 -7.30
N LEU A 85 1.70 9.01 -7.31
CA LEU A 85 1.37 10.44 -7.36
C LEU A 85 0.46 10.75 -8.55
N SER A 86 -0.67 11.39 -8.26
CA SER A 86 -1.65 11.75 -9.29
C SER A 86 -1.17 12.95 -10.11
N SER A 87 -1.17 12.80 -11.44
CA SER A 87 -0.88 13.92 -12.36
C SER A 87 -1.92 15.05 -12.27
N ASP A 88 -3.14 14.73 -11.85
CA ASP A 88 -4.24 15.67 -11.71
C ASP A 88 -4.15 16.45 -10.40
N GLU A 89 -3.36 15.98 -9.42
CA GLU A 89 -3.23 16.52 -8.07
C GLU A 89 -1.79 16.99 -7.75
N GLN A 90 -1.02 17.42 -8.73
CA GLN A 90 0.36 17.91 -8.52
C GLN A 90 0.46 19.02 -7.46
N SER A 91 -0.59 19.83 -7.31
CA SER A 91 -0.66 20.86 -6.26
C SER A 91 -0.77 20.28 -4.84
N ALA A 92 -1.07 18.98 -4.70
CA ALA A 92 -1.23 18.26 -3.44
C ALA A 92 0.08 17.64 -2.91
N ILE A 93 1.17 17.72 -3.67
CA ILE A 93 2.50 17.22 -3.22
C ILE A 93 2.91 17.79 -1.85
N PRO A 94 2.75 19.12 -1.56
CA PRO A 94 3.06 19.65 -0.23
C PRO A 94 2.20 19.06 0.89
N MET A 95 0.94 18.67 0.61
CA MET A 95 0.05 18.03 1.57
C MET A 95 0.57 16.63 1.93
N MET A 96 0.97 15.85 0.93
CA MET A 96 1.55 14.52 1.16
C MET A 96 2.88 14.61 1.91
N LYS A 97 3.75 15.58 1.56
CA LYS A 97 4.99 15.83 2.30
C LYS A 97 4.70 16.08 3.79
N LEU A 98 3.72 16.93 4.10
CA LEU A 98 3.33 17.22 5.49
C LEU A 98 2.80 15.97 6.22
N ILE A 99 2.07 15.09 5.54
CA ILE A 99 1.61 13.81 6.12
C ILE A 99 2.81 12.91 6.40
N ILE A 100 3.75 12.78 5.45
CA ILE A 100 4.98 11.99 5.64
C ILE A 100 5.78 12.52 6.82
N GLU A 101 6.03 13.82 6.90
CA GLU A 101 6.73 14.47 8.02
C GLU A 101 6.08 14.14 9.37
N GLN A 102 4.74 14.18 9.43
CA GLN A 102 3.99 13.86 10.66
C GLN A 102 4.09 12.38 11.05
N VAL A 103 4.06 11.48 10.06
CA VAL A 103 4.03 10.02 10.28
C VAL A 103 5.42 9.49 10.63
N VAL A 104 6.47 9.98 9.95
CA VAL A 104 7.84 9.50 10.12
C VAL A 104 8.57 10.25 11.25
N GLY A 105 8.26 11.54 11.44
CA GLY A 105 8.97 12.42 12.37
C GLY A 105 10.37 12.83 11.88
N GLU A 106 11.18 13.37 12.79
CA GLU A 106 12.59 13.67 12.52
C GLU A 106 13.46 12.42 12.73
N PRO A 107 14.59 12.27 12.01
CA PRO A 107 15.52 11.18 12.26
C PRO A 107 16.19 11.34 13.64
N ASP A 108 16.32 10.24 14.39
CA ASP A 108 16.99 10.24 15.69
C ASP A 108 18.51 10.51 15.58
N ARG A 109 19.08 10.25 14.41
CA ARG A 109 20.50 10.47 14.06
C ARG A 109 20.63 10.84 12.58
N PRO A 110 21.67 11.60 12.19
CA PRO A 110 21.93 11.87 10.77
C PRO A 110 22.06 10.58 9.95
N ASN A 111 21.44 10.53 8.79
CA ASN A 111 21.41 9.38 7.88
C ASN A 111 20.85 8.12 8.58
N GLU A 112 19.77 8.29 9.33
CA GLU A 112 19.02 7.15 9.86
C GLU A 112 18.42 6.37 8.68
N LYS A 113 18.63 5.06 8.67
CA LYS A 113 18.16 4.18 7.59
C LYS A 113 16.64 4.10 7.59
N LEU A 114 16.05 4.31 6.41
CA LEU A 114 14.61 4.22 6.22
C LEU A 114 14.32 3.53 4.88
N TYR A 115 13.50 2.47 4.92
CA TYR A 115 12.94 1.88 3.71
C TYR A 115 11.51 2.35 3.51
N PHE A 116 11.20 2.86 2.31
CA PHE A 116 9.85 3.29 1.95
C PHE A 116 9.27 2.43 0.82
N SER A 117 7.99 2.10 0.93
CA SER A 117 7.30 1.26 -0.04
C SER A 117 7.15 1.97 -1.39
N THR A 118 7.34 1.21 -2.46
CA THR A 118 7.01 1.62 -3.83
C THR A 118 6.31 0.48 -4.55
N PRO A 119 5.33 0.74 -5.41
CA PRO A 119 4.80 -0.29 -6.31
C PRO A 119 5.85 -0.67 -7.36
N ALA A 120 5.73 -1.88 -7.89
CA ALA A 120 6.35 -2.21 -9.17
C ALA A 120 5.64 -1.46 -10.32
N ASP A 121 6.25 -1.37 -11.50
CA ASP A 121 5.55 -0.85 -12.66
C ASP A 121 4.36 -1.76 -12.99
N PRO A 122 3.16 -1.21 -13.24
CA PRO A 122 1.99 -2.01 -13.51
C PRO A 122 2.03 -2.61 -14.91
N ILE A 123 1.72 -3.90 -14.99
CA ILE A 123 1.74 -4.66 -16.26
C ILE A 123 0.49 -4.42 -17.16
N ASP A 124 -0.51 -3.76 -16.59
CA ASP A 124 -1.80 -3.49 -17.26
C ASP A 124 -2.04 -2.00 -17.55
N SER A 125 -1.02 -1.16 -17.39
CA SER A 125 -1.12 0.28 -17.68
C SER A 125 0.24 0.87 -18.06
N ASP A 126 0.23 2.02 -18.73
CA ASP A 126 1.43 2.79 -19.12
C ASP A 126 1.95 3.71 -17.97
N LEU A 127 1.52 3.49 -16.72
CA LEU A 127 1.95 4.28 -15.58
C LEU A 127 3.40 3.94 -15.22
N SER A 128 4.22 4.98 -14.98
CA SER A 128 5.60 4.80 -14.49
C SER A 128 5.70 5.18 -13.02
N THR A 129 6.31 4.31 -12.23
CA THR A 129 6.51 4.50 -10.80
C THR A 129 7.72 5.38 -10.48
N LEU A 130 8.61 5.62 -11.45
CA LEU A 130 9.88 6.32 -11.25
C LEU A 130 9.72 7.73 -10.66
N TYR A 131 8.77 8.53 -11.18
CA TYR A 131 8.55 9.87 -10.67
C TYR A 131 8.06 9.86 -9.22
N HIS A 132 7.15 8.94 -8.89
CA HIS A 132 6.66 8.74 -7.54
C HIS A 132 7.81 8.39 -6.59
N GLN A 133 8.56 7.33 -6.92
CA GLN A 133 9.72 6.88 -6.14
C GLN A 133 10.72 8.01 -5.87
N LYS A 134 11.18 8.70 -6.91
CA LYS A 134 12.18 9.76 -6.77
C LYS A 134 11.68 10.99 -6.02
N THR A 135 10.38 11.26 -6.06
CA THR A 135 9.78 12.34 -5.28
C THR A 135 9.78 12.02 -3.79
N ILE A 136 9.39 10.79 -3.41
CA ILE A 136 9.40 10.35 -2.01
C ILE A 136 10.84 10.27 -1.47
N GLU A 137 11.75 9.65 -2.22
CA GLU A 137 13.17 9.59 -1.88
C GLU A 137 13.74 10.98 -1.59
N SER A 138 13.49 11.95 -2.48
CA SER A 138 13.95 13.34 -2.28
C SER A 138 13.35 13.99 -1.03
N PHE A 139 12.10 13.69 -0.66
CA PHE A 139 11.50 14.22 0.57
C PHE A 139 12.19 13.69 1.82
N LEU A 140 12.46 12.38 1.84
CA LEU A 140 13.09 11.71 2.97
C LEU A 140 14.56 12.10 3.11
N ASP A 141 15.28 12.26 1.99
CA ASP A 141 16.65 12.79 1.96
C ASP A 141 16.71 14.23 2.51
N ASP A 142 15.78 15.11 2.09
CA ASP A 142 15.66 16.48 2.60
C ASP A 142 15.38 16.51 4.11
N MET A 143 14.72 15.49 4.67
CA MET A 143 14.50 15.33 6.11
C MET A 143 15.73 14.79 6.83
N GLY A 144 16.74 14.29 6.11
CA GLY A 144 18.02 13.79 6.66
C GLY A 144 18.07 12.29 6.92
N TYR A 145 17.15 11.53 6.32
CA TYR A 145 17.19 10.07 6.28
C TYR A 145 18.17 9.58 5.20
N ASP A 146 18.67 8.38 5.35
CA ASP A 146 19.25 7.55 4.30
C ASP A 146 18.12 6.63 3.80
N ALA A 147 17.40 7.11 2.77
CA ALA A 147 16.15 6.53 2.34
C ALA A 147 16.34 5.62 1.12
N GLU A 148 15.81 4.39 1.20
CA GLU A 148 15.83 3.44 0.10
C GLU A 148 14.42 2.92 -0.24
N PRO A 149 14.12 2.72 -1.53
CA PRO A 149 12.85 2.15 -1.95
C PRO A 149 12.83 0.63 -1.73
N ILE A 150 11.66 0.11 -1.36
CA ILE A 150 11.40 -1.33 -1.32
C ILE A 150 10.08 -1.64 -2.01
N ASN A 151 10.03 -2.69 -2.82
CA ASN A 151 8.79 -3.13 -3.44
C ASN A 151 7.76 -3.57 -2.37
N GLU A 152 6.48 -3.18 -2.53
CA GLU A 152 5.43 -3.50 -1.56
C GLU A 152 5.27 -5.02 -1.35
N GLY A 153 5.28 -5.84 -2.41
CA GLY A 153 5.21 -7.30 -2.31
C GLY A 153 6.42 -7.88 -1.59
N MET A 154 7.62 -7.33 -1.81
CA MET A 154 8.83 -7.73 -1.09
C MET A 154 8.75 -7.34 0.38
N SER A 155 8.19 -6.17 0.71
CA SER A 155 7.93 -5.78 2.10
C SER A 155 7.04 -6.78 2.83
N VAL A 156 6.02 -7.34 2.16
CA VAL A 156 5.19 -8.41 2.73
C VAL A 156 6.03 -9.63 3.09
N ILE A 157 6.96 -10.04 2.21
CA ILE A 157 7.86 -11.16 2.46
C ILE A 157 8.77 -10.89 3.67
N TYR A 158 9.35 -9.70 3.77
CA TYR A 158 10.15 -9.31 4.93
C TYR A 158 9.34 -9.29 6.24
N SER A 159 8.07 -8.88 6.19
CA SER A 159 7.21 -8.85 7.37
C SER A 159 6.80 -10.22 7.86
N GLU A 160 6.40 -11.12 6.95
CA GLU A 160 5.63 -12.31 7.30
C GLU A 160 6.38 -13.63 7.08
N LEU A 161 7.46 -13.65 6.28
CA LEU A 161 8.15 -14.88 5.86
C LEU A 161 9.58 -15.02 6.38
N ALA A 162 9.91 -14.39 7.51
CA ALA A 162 11.24 -14.52 8.13
C ALA A 162 11.55 -15.99 8.50
N ASP A 163 10.57 -16.75 9.02
CA ASP A 163 10.72 -18.17 9.37
C ASP A 163 10.89 -19.08 8.13
N ASN A 164 10.53 -18.57 6.94
CA ASN A 164 10.70 -19.22 5.64
C ASN A 164 11.98 -18.76 4.93
N ASN A 165 12.93 -18.13 5.63
CA ASN A 165 14.13 -17.52 5.08
C ASN A 165 13.82 -16.52 3.96
N PHE A 166 12.76 -15.73 4.12
CA PHE A 166 12.29 -14.74 3.15
C PHE A 166 12.06 -15.35 1.75
N THR A 167 11.54 -16.58 1.73
CA THR A 167 11.16 -17.32 0.51
C THR A 167 9.65 -17.44 0.46
N GLY A 168 9.00 -16.98 -0.62
CA GLY A 168 7.56 -17.09 -0.80
C GLY A 168 6.98 -16.03 -1.72
N LEU A 169 5.66 -16.05 -1.87
CA LEU A 169 4.86 -15.12 -2.65
C LEU A 169 4.18 -14.14 -1.71
N GLY A 170 4.58 -12.88 -1.76
CA GLY A 170 3.98 -11.76 -1.01
C GLY A 170 3.06 -10.94 -1.90
N ILE A 171 1.82 -10.69 -1.46
CA ILE A 171 0.82 -9.93 -2.21
C ILE A 171 0.22 -8.84 -1.33
N SER A 172 0.39 -7.57 -1.74
CA SER A 172 -0.26 -6.42 -1.10
C SER A 172 -1.47 -5.98 -1.93
N PHE A 173 -2.66 -6.17 -1.40
CA PHE A 173 -3.91 -5.66 -1.96
C PHE A 173 -4.19 -4.25 -1.42
N GLY A 174 -3.61 -3.24 -2.07
CA GLY A 174 -3.78 -1.83 -1.72
C GLY A 174 -5.08 -1.22 -2.22
N ALA A 175 -5.30 0.06 -1.90
CA ALA A 175 -6.44 0.81 -2.44
C ALA A 175 -6.26 1.09 -3.94
N GLY A 176 -5.11 1.60 -4.35
CA GLY A 176 -4.84 2.00 -5.73
C GLY A 176 -4.30 0.91 -6.64
N MET A 177 -3.52 -0.02 -6.10
CA MET A 177 -2.86 -1.11 -6.83
C MET A 177 -2.83 -2.39 -6.00
N THR A 178 -2.64 -3.52 -6.70
CA THR A 178 -2.21 -4.77 -6.09
C THR A 178 -0.77 -5.06 -6.52
N ASN A 179 0.11 -5.31 -5.55
CA ASN A 179 1.53 -5.56 -5.75
C ASN A 179 1.85 -7.01 -5.43
N VAL A 180 2.64 -7.66 -6.28
CA VAL A 180 3.02 -9.07 -6.19
C VAL A 180 4.53 -9.18 -6.25
N CYS A 181 5.10 -10.01 -5.38
CA CYS A 181 6.52 -10.37 -5.43
C CYS A 181 6.68 -11.84 -5.06
N LEU A 182 7.40 -12.59 -5.88
CA LEU A 182 7.93 -13.90 -5.56
C LEU A 182 9.42 -13.74 -5.25
N ALA A 183 9.85 -14.17 -4.07
CA ALA A 183 11.26 -14.12 -3.70
C ALA A 183 11.78 -15.48 -3.22
N TYR A 184 13.07 -15.69 -3.37
CA TYR A 184 13.81 -16.84 -2.90
C TYR A 184 15.04 -16.41 -2.12
N TYR A 185 15.08 -16.69 -0.81
CA TYR A 185 16.12 -16.20 0.12
C TYR A 185 16.34 -14.69 0.03
N ALA A 186 15.26 -13.92 0.14
CA ALA A 186 15.21 -12.46 0.02
C ALA A 186 15.56 -11.88 -1.37
N VAL A 187 15.87 -12.71 -2.36
CA VAL A 187 16.13 -12.26 -3.74
C VAL A 187 14.82 -12.30 -4.54
N PRO A 188 14.33 -11.17 -5.05
CA PRO A 188 13.14 -11.14 -5.90
C PRO A 188 13.39 -11.91 -7.20
N VAL A 189 12.53 -12.88 -7.49
CA VAL A 189 12.55 -13.68 -8.74
C VAL A 189 11.55 -13.09 -9.74
N MET A 190 10.39 -12.63 -9.22
CA MET A 190 9.34 -12.02 -10.01
C MET A 190 8.73 -10.87 -9.19
N LYS A 191 8.52 -9.72 -9.81
CA LYS A 191 7.80 -8.60 -9.19
C LYS A 191 6.99 -7.85 -10.25
N PHE A 192 5.73 -7.59 -9.97
CA PHE A 192 4.85 -6.78 -10.80
C PHE A 192 3.75 -6.12 -9.97
N SER A 193 3.06 -5.18 -10.55
CA SER A 193 1.80 -4.68 -10.02
C SER A 193 0.69 -4.69 -11.06
N VAL A 194 -0.54 -4.58 -10.61
CA VAL A 194 -1.71 -4.30 -11.45
C VAL A 194 -2.40 -3.04 -10.96
N ALA A 195 -2.83 -2.17 -11.88
CA ALA A 195 -3.49 -0.90 -11.58
C ALA A 195 -4.96 -1.11 -11.13
N ARG A 196 -5.19 -2.19 -10.37
CA ARG A 196 -6.47 -2.54 -9.74
C ARG A 196 -6.25 -2.82 -8.26
N GLY A 197 -7.09 -2.22 -7.44
CA GLY A 197 -7.12 -2.41 -5.99
C GLY A 197 -8.51 -2.11 -5.45
N GLY A 198 -8.60 -1.74 -4.18
CA GLY A 198 -9.88 -1.46 -3.53
C GLY A 198 -10.68 -0.33 -4.16
N ASP A 199 -10.01 0.70 -4.69
CA ASP A 199 -10.66 1.81 -5.38
C ASP A 199 -11.35 1.33 -6.67
N TRP A 200 -10.71 0.43 -7.42
CA TRP A 200 -11.31 -0.17 -8.61
C TRP A 200 -12.57 -0.97 -8.25
N VAL A 201 -12.53 -1.77 -7.18
CA VAL A 201 -13.70 -2.52 -6.70
C VAL A 201 -14.84 -1.56 -6.35
N ASP A 202 -14.56 -0.48 -5.61
CA ASP A 202 -15.53 0.52 -5.21
C ASP A 202 -16.15 1.25 -6.40
N GLU A 203 -15.33 1.67 -7.37
CA GLU A 203 -15.77 2.34 -8.59
C GLU A 203 -16.69 1.44 -9.44
N GLN A 204 -16.34 0.15 -9.59
CA GLN A 204 -17.15 -0.80 -10.36
C GLN A 204 -18.48 -1.10 -9.66
N ALA A 205 -18.47 -1.32 -8.34
CA ALA A 205 -19.69 -1.55 -7.56
C ALA A 205 -20.60 -0.31 -7.56
N ALA A 206 -20.02 0.89 -7.47
CA ALA A 206 -20.73 2.15 -7.57
C ALA A 206 -21.42 2.32 -8.93
N GLN A 207 -20.70 2.04 -10.01
CA GLN A 207 -21.25 2.09 -11.37
C GLN A 207 -22.38 1.07 -11.56
N ALA A 208 -22.21 -0.16 -11.10
CA ALA A 208 -23.19 -1.24 -11.25
C ALA A 208 -24.48 -0.96 -10.47
N THR A 209 -24.39 -0.31 -9.31
CA THR A 209 -25.55 -0.08 -8.41
C THR A 209 -26.13 1.34 -8.53
N GLY A 210 -25.44 2.27 -9.21
CA GLY A 210 -25.82 3.69 -9.24
C GLY A 210 -25.66 4.39 -7.90
N THR A 211 -24.83 3.83 -6.99
CA THR A 211 -24.54 4.39 -5.66
C THR A 211 -23.28 5.26 -5.76
N PRO A 212 -23.17 6.40 -5.05
CA PRO A 212 -21.92 7.18 -4.99
C PRO A 212 -20.77 6.35 -4.44
N VAL A 213 -19.56 6.54 -5.00
CA VAL A 213 -18.35 5.77 -4.64
C VAL A 213 -18.05 5.87 -3.14
N ASP A 214 -18.07 7.08 -2.56
CA ASP A 214 -17.82 7.29 -1.13
C ASP A 214 -18.73 6.47 -0.22
N LYS A 215 -19.99 6.29 -0.66
CA LYS A 215 -20.96 5.46 0.07
C LYS A 215 -20.64 3.97 -0.06
N VAL A 216 -20.18 3.53 -1.22
CA VAL A 216 -19.72 2.16 -1.44
C VAL A 216 -18.50 1.87 -0.57
N THR A 217 -17.50 2.78 -0.58
CA THR A 217 -16.32 2.69 0.28
C THR A 217 -16.69 2.61 1.76
N SER A 218 -17.63 3.47 2.22
CA SER A 218 -18.12 3.40 3.61
C SER A 218 -18.74 2.04 3.94
N ILE A 219 -19.58 1.47 3.08
CA ILE A 219 -20.17 0.15 3.29
C ILE A 219 -19.09 -0.92 3.38
N LYS A 220 -18.08 -0.86 2.52
CA LYS A 220 -16.96 -1.78 2.52
C LYS A 220 -16.12 -1.70 3.82
N GLU A 221 -15.85 -0.47 4.31
CA GLU A 221 -15.08 -0.22 5.52
C GLU A 221 -15.87 -0.52 6.82
N ASP A 222 -17.21 -0.50 6.79
CA ASP A 222 -18.11 -0.68 7.95
C ASP A 222 -18.42 -2.17 8.29
N GLY A 223 -17.51 -3.10 7.94
CA GLY A 223 -17.63 -4.51 8.28
C GLY A 223 -18.34 -5.34 7.20
N PHE A 224 -18.08 -5.04 5.94
CA PHE A 224 -18.50 -5.86 4.82
C PHE A 224 -17.83 -7.25 4.89
N GLU A 225 -18.64 -8.30 4.68
CA GLU A 225 -18.22 -9.70 4.62
C GLU A 225 -18.37 -10.22 3.19
N LEU A 226 -17.38 -10.96 2.70
CA LEU A 226 -17.44 -11.65 1.42
C LEU A 226 -18.25 -12.94 1.58
N ASP A 227 -19.58 -12.82 1.38
CA ASP A 227 -20.50 -13.95 1.45
C ASP A 227 -21.21 -14.14 0.10
N PHE A 228 -20.92 -15.27 -0.56
CA PHE A 228 -21.50 -15.66 -1.84
C PHE A 228 -22.76 -16.54 -1.70
N THR A 229 -23.19 -16.78 -0.47
CA THR A 229 -24.40 -17.59 -0.18
C THR A 229 -25.66 -16.75 -0.13
N THR A 230 -25.54 -15.41 -0.01
CA THR A 230 -26.63 -14.46 0.06
C THR A 230 -27.00 -13.88 -1.30
N ASP A 231 -28.14 -13.21 -1.37
CA ASP A 231 -28.67 -12.57 -2.58
C ASP A 231 -27.66 -11.53 -3.10
N VAL A 232 -27.13 -11.73 -4.31
CA VAL A 232 -26.18 -10.84 -5.00
C VAL A 232 -26.75 -9.46 -5.39
N GLY A 233 -27.83 -9.03 -4.73
CA GLY A 233 -28.44 -7.72 -4.94
C GLY A 233 -27.79 -6.59 -4.13
N GLY A 234 -27.88 -5.36 -4.64
CA GLY A 234 -27.40 -4.18 -3.94
C GLY A 234 -25.89 -3.99 -3.98
N VAL A 235 -25.38 -3.11 -3.08
CA VAL A 235 -23.96 -2.72 -3.04
C VAL A 235 -23.07 -3.88 -2.59
N GLU A 236 -23.47 -4.61 -1.54
CA GLU A 236 -22.69 -5.74 -1.00
C GLU A 236 -22.52 -6.88 -2.03
N GLY A 237 -23.60 -7.22 -2.75
CA GLY A 237 -23.52 -8.19 -3.83
C GLY A 237 -22.65 -7.73 -5.00
N ALA A 238 -22.69 -6.45 -5.34
CA ALA A 238 -21.79 -5.89 -6.36
C ALA A 238 -20.34 -5.91 -5.88
N LEU A 239 -20.06 -5.55 -4.61
CA LEU A 239 -18.73 -5.66 -4.02
C LEU A 239 -18.20 -7.10 -4.11
N SER A 240 -18.99 -8.10 -3.69
CA SER A 240 -18.59 -9.51 -3.75
C SER A 240 -18.19 -9.94 -5.17
N ILE A 241 -19.00 -9.60 -6.18
CA ILE A 241 -18.70 -9.90 -7.59
C ILE A 241 -17.38 -9.24 -8.05
N TYR A 242 -17.14 -7.99 -7.68
CA TYR A 242 -15.92 -7.29 -8.11
C TYR A 242 -14.68 -7.70 -7.32
N TYR A 243 -14.83 -8.19 -6.08
CA TYR A 243 -13.76 -8.87 -5.37
C TYR A 243 -13.34 -10.17 -6.06
N GLU A 244 -14.29 -11.05 -6.46
CA GLU A 244 -13.98 -12.23 -7.28
C GLU A 244 -13.22 -11.86 -8.54
N ASN A 245 -13.72 -10.86 -9.28
CA ASN A 245 -13.07 -10.39 -10.51
C ASN A 245 -11.65 -9.85 -10.26
N LEU A 246 -11.41 -9.16 -9.13
CA LEU A 246 -10.07 -8.69 -8.77
C LEU A 246 -9.13 -9.87 -8.51
N LEU A 247 -9.59 -10.87 -7.74
CA LEU A 247 -8.79 -12.05 -7.40
C LEU A 247 -8.47 -12.88 -8.64
N ASP A 248 -9.46 -13.17 -9.49
CA ASP A 248 -9.24 -13.86 -10.76
C ASP A 248 -8.19 -13.14 -11.60
N TYR A 249 -8.32 -11.83 -11.73
CA TYR A 249 -7.41 -11.02 -12.53
C TYR A 249 -5.98 -11.06 -11.98
N VAL A 250 -5.81 -10.94 -10.67
CA VAL A 250 -4.47 -10.98 -10.04
C VAL A 250 -3.85 -12.37 -10.21
N ILE A 251 -4.61 -13.43 -9.97
CA ILE A 251 -4.14 -14.82 -10.08
C ILE A 251 -3.78 -15.18 -11.53
N GLU A 252 -4.60 -14.78 -12.52
CA GLU A 252 -4.28 -14.96 -13.94
C GLU A 252 -2.96 -14.29 -14.33
N ASN A 253 -2.69 -13.09 -13.78
CA ASN A 253 -1.43 -12.41 -14.04
C ASN A 253 -0.26 -13.07 -13.29
N ILE A 254 -0.44 -13.60 -12.07
CA ILE A 254 0.60 -14.39 -11.40
C ILE A 254 0.98 -15.60 -12.26
N VAL A 255 0.01 -16.35 -12.77
CA VAL A 255 0.27 -17.51 -13.65
C VAL A 255 1.06 -17.09 -14.88
N ARG A 256 0.68 -15.98 -15.53
CA ARG A 256 1.35 -15.50 -16.74
C ARG A 256 2.78 -15.06 -16.48
N GLU A 257 3.02 -14.25 -15.45
CA GLU A 257 4.35 -13.71 -15.16
C GLU A 257 5.31 -14.83 -14.69
N VAL A 258 4.80 -15.83 -13.94
CA VAL A 258 5.59 -17.00 -13.54
C VAL A 258 5.95 -17.90 -14.74
N ASP A 259 5.05 -18.04 -15.73
CA ASP A 259 5.34 -18.81 -16.96
C ASP A 259 6.40 -18.13 -17.84
N GLU A 260 6.58 -16.81 -17.70
CA GLU A 260 7.61 -16.02 -18.43
C GLU A 260 8.97 -16.05 -17.73
N GLU A 261 9.00 -16.39 -16.43
CA GLU A 261 10.21 -16.47 -15.60
C GLU A 261 10.63 -17.94 -15.40
N ASP A 262 11.93 -18.22 -15.39
CA ASP A 262 12.49 -19.55 -15.12
C ASP A 262 12.42 -19.90 -13.61
N VAL A 263 11.21 -20.06 -13.07
CA VAL A 263 11.01 -20.49 -11.68
C VAL A 263 11.32 -21.99 -11.55
N GLU A 264 12.13 -22.36 -10.54
CA GLU A 264 12.60 -23.73 -10.36
C GLU A 264 11.42 -24.68 -10.08
N GLU A 265 11.28 -25.72 -10.90
CA GLU A 265 10.23 -26.76 -10.73
C GLU A 265 10.35 -27.45 -9.36
N GLY A 266 9.25 -27.53 -8.64
CA GLY A 266 9.20 -28.22 -7.34
C GLY A 266 9.48 -27.36 -6.12
N LEU A 267 9.57 -26.04 -6.29
CA LEU A 267 9.59 -25.10 -5.18
C LEU A 267 8.26 -25.16 -4.42
N ASP A 268 8.32 -25.28 -3.10
CA ASP A 268 7.15 -25.28 -2.21
C ASP A 268 6.99 -23.89 -1.58
N VAL A 269 6.07 -23.09 -2.14
CA VAL A 269 5.98 -21.65 -1.93
C VAL A 269 4.87 -21.30 -0.94
N PRO A 270 5.17 -20.72 0.24
CA PRO A 270 4.15 -20.10 1.07
C PRO A 270 3.65 -18.79 0.41
N VAL A 271 2.35 -18.56 0.52
CA VAL A 271 1.69 -17.35 -0.01
C VAL A 271 1.13 -16.53 1.13
N VAL A 272 1.47 -15.24 1.14
CA VAL A 272 0.93 -14.28 2.13
C VAL A 272 0.19 -13.16 1.42
N VAL A 273 -1.05 -12.91 1.84
CA VAL A 273 -1.87 -11.78 1.38
C VAL A 273 -2.00 -10.73 2.47
N THR A 274 -1.97 -9.45 2.09
CA THR A 274 -2.08 -8.31 2.99
C THR A 274 -2.70 -7.10 2.31
N GLY A 275 -2.77 -5.98 3.02
CA GLY A 275 -3.29 -4.70 2.54
C GLY A 275 -4.76 -4.48 2.90
N GLY A 276 -5.20 -3.21 2.93
CA GLY A 276 -6.54 -2.85 3.38
C GLY A 276 -7.67 -3.48 2.55
N THR A 277 -7.44 -3.76 1.27
CA THR A 277 -8.43 -4.40 0.39
C THR A 277 -8.62 -5.88 0.73
N SER A 278 -7.64 -6.53 1.38
CA SER A 278 -7.78 -7.93 1.84
C SER A 278 -8.48 -8.08 3.21
N SER A 279 -8.88 -6.96 3.84
CA SER A 279 -9.44 -6.96 5.20
C SER A 279 -10.85 -7.55 5.36
N PRO A 280 -11.76 -7.57 4.36
CA PRO A 280 -13.08 -8.16 4.54
C PRO A 280 -13.01 -9.62 4.97
N ASP A 281 -13.85 -10.01 5.93
CA ASP A 281 -13.99 -11.40 6.34
C ASP A 281 -14.34 -12.28 5.14
N GLY A 282 -13.73 -13.47 5.05
CA GLY A 282 -13.88 -14.38 3.91
C GLY A 282 -12.88 -14.15 2.76
N PHE A 283 -12.07 -13.09 2.78
CA PHE A 283 -11.10 -12.80 1.71
C PHE A 283 -10.06 -13.91 1.55
N GLU A 284 -9.45 -14.38 2.64
CA GLU A 284 -8.44 -15.44 2.60
C GLU A 284 -9.00 -16.74 2.00
N ASP A 285 -10.19 -17.15 2.44
CA ASP A 285 -10.82 -18.38 1.95
C ASP A 285 -11.19 -18.28 0.47
N LEU A 286 -11.67 -17.10 0.04
CA LEU A 286 -11.96 -16.83 -1.37
C LEU A 286 -10.68 -16.88 -2.20
N PHE A 287 -9.64 -16.15 -1.80
CA PHE A 287 -8.35 -16.12 -2.50
C PHE A 287 -7.74 -17.52 -2.59
N ARG A 288 -7.76 -18.30 -1.50
CA ARG A 288 -7.27 -19.68 -1.47
C ARG A 288 -8.01 -20.58 -2.47
N SER A 289 -9.36 -20.47 -2.53
CA SER A 289 -10.17 -21.26 -3.46
C SER A 289 -9.81 -20.95 -4.92
N HIS A 290 -9.69 -19.66 -5.28
CA HIS A 290 -9.32 -19.26 -6.63
C HIS A 290 -7.89 -19.67 -6.99
N LEU A 291 -6.98 -19.63 -6.03
CA LEU A 291 -5.58 -20.03 -6.23
C LEU A 291 -5.44 -21.55 -6.42
N GLU A 292 -6.23 -22.37 -5.71
CA GLU A 292 -6.26 -23.83 -5.86
C GLU A 292 -6.80 -24.26 -7.23
N ASP A 293 -7.72 -23.48 -7.81
CA ASP A 293 -8.27 -23.73 -9.14
C ASP A 293 -7.32 -23.26 -10.28
N ALA A 294 -6.31 -22.44 -9.95
CA ALA A 294 -5.34 -21.91 -10.91
C ALA A 294 -4.24 -22.94 -11.21
N ASN A 295 -3.77 -22.96 -12.47
CA ASN A 295 -2.68 -23.84 -12.89
C ASN A 295 -1.33 -23.15 -12.69
N ILE A 296 -0.89 -23.00 -11.42
CA ILE A 296 0.40 -22.40 -11.08
C ILE A 296 1.51 -23.46 -11.24
N PRO A 297 2.67 -23.12 -11.84
CA PRO A 297 3.72 -24.08 -12.17
C PRO A 297 4.58 -24.54 -10.97
N PHE A 298 4.31 -24.06 -9.76
CA PHE A 298 5.00 -24.47 -8.53
C PHE A 298 3.99 -24.95 -7.46
N SER A 299 4.49 -25.67 -6.43
CA SER A 299 3.67 -26.12 -5.31
C SER A 299 3.43 -24.99 -4.31
N ILE A 300 2.19 -24.84 -3.84
CA ILE A 300 1.85 -23.89 -2.78
C ILE A 300 1.79 -24.64 -1.45
N SER A 301 2.66 -24.27 -0.50
CA SER A 301 2.71 -24.88 0.83
C SER A 301 1.55 -24.43 1.74
N GLY A 302 0.98 -23.28 1.47
CA GLY A 302 -0.16 -22.73 2.18
C GLY A 302 -0.41 -21.28 1.82
N VAL A 303 -1.65 -20.82 2.08
CA VAL A 303 -2.05 -19.42 1.97
C VAL A 303 -2.35 -18.90 3.36
N SER A 304 -1.83 -17.75 3.70
CA SER A 304 -2.10 -17.07 4.98
C SER A 304 -2.38 -15.59 4.76
N HIS A 305 -3.19 -15.04 5.64
CA HIS A 305 -3.41 -13.60 5.73
C HIS A 305 -2.45 -13.02 6.77
N ALA A 306 -1.84 -11.87 6.48
CA ALA A 306 -0.98 -11.19 7.45
C ALA A 306 -1.76 -10.90 8.74
N SER A 307 -1.10 -11.03 9.89
CA SER A 307 -1.75 -10.86 11.20
C SER A 307 -2.30 -9.46 11.41
N GLU A 308 -1.63 -8.46 10.83
CA GLU A 308 -2.02 -7.05 10.85
C GLU A 308 -1.89 -6.47 9.43
N PRO A 309 -2.89 -6.69 8.55
CA PRO A 309 -2.78 -6.42 7.12
C PRO A 309 -2.45 -4.97 6.77
N LEU A 310 -2.92 -4.00 7.56
CA LEU A 310 -2.65 -2.59 7.32
C LEU A 310 -1.20 -2.19 7.63
N TYR A 311 -0.50 -2.95 8.49
CA TYR A 311 0.83 -2.60 8.99
C TYR A 311 1.96 -3.43 8.38
N SER A 312 1.63 -4.49 7.65
CA SER A 312 2.58 -5.47 7.13
C SER A 312 3.64 -4.83 6.22
N VAL A 313 3.24 -3.94 5.30
CA VAL A 313 4.17 -3.27 4.38
C VAL A 313 5.15 -2.36 5.13
N ALA A 314 4.67 -1.50 6.05
CA ALA A 314 5.55 -0.65 6.86
C ALA A 314 6.48 -1.47 7.77
N ARG A 315 5.96 -2.57 8.36
CA ARG A 315 6.76 -3.52 9.15
C ARG A 315 7.87 -4.15 8.31
N GLY A 316 7.55 -4.58 7.10
CA GLY A 316 8.53 -5.17 6.17
C GLY A 316 9.65 -4.19 5.82
N GLY A 317 9.32 -2.93 5.55
CA GLY A 317 10.31 -1.87 5.38
C GLY A 317 11.21 -1.68 6.60
N LEU A 318 10.65 -1.76 7.82
CA LEU A 318 11.44 -1.71 9.06
C LEU A 318 12.39 -2.91 9.18
N VAL A 319 11.91 -4.12 8.85
CA VAL A 319 12.76 -5.34 8.87
C VAL A 319 13.90 -5.22 7.88
N ALA A 320 13.62 -4.79 6.64
CA ALA A 320 14.63 -4.57 5.62
C ALA A 320 15.67 -3.53 6.07
N ALA A 321 15.25 -2.37 6.57
CA ALA A 321 16.12 -1.31 7.06
C ALA A 321 17.04 -1.77 8.21
N ARG A 322 16.55 -2.63 9.08
CA ARG A 322 17.34 -3.21 10.17
C ARG A 322 18.35 -4.24 9.68
N SER A 323 17.94 -5.10 8.73
CA SER A 323 18.84 -6.09 8.13
C SER A 323 20.02 -5.42 7.46
N ASP A 324 19.80 -4.30 6.77
CA ASP A 324 20.84 -3.51 6.12
C ASP A 324 21.76 -2.79 7.14
N GLU A 325 21.23 -2.32 8.28
CA GLU A 325 22.08 -1.78 9.36
C GLU A 325 22.98 -2.85 10.02
N GLU A 326 22.53 -4.11 10.09
CA GLU A 326 23.28 -5.23 10.68
C GLU A 326 24.32 -5.81 9.72
N ASP A 327 24.06 -5.79 8.40
CA ASP A 327 24.98 -6.25 7.33
C ASP A 327 25.00 -5.25 6.16
N PRO A 328 25.83 -4.17 6.26
CA PRO A 328 25.88 -3.12 5.23
C PRO A 328 26.33 -3.60 3.84
N ASP A 329 26.90 -4.79 3.74
CA ASP A 329 27.36 -5.36 2.46
C ASP A 329 26.22 -6.14 1.73
N ALA A 330 25.12 -6.50 2.42
CA ALA A 330 24.02 -7.23 1.82
C ALA A 330 23.23 -6.37 0.81
N GLY A 331 22.93 -5.11 1.13
CA GLY A 331 22.21 -4.19 0.25
C GLY A 331 22.94 -3.85 -1.05
N THR A 332 24.27 -3.90 -1.04
CA THR A 332 25.09 -3.67 -2.25
C THR A 332 24.97 -4.83 -3.25
N GLN A 333 24.77 -6.05 -2.76
CA GLN A 333 24.58 -7.23 -3.61
C GLN A 333 23.20 -7.29 -4.26
N GLU A 334 22.16 -6.80 -3.59
CA GLU A 334 20.81 -6.70 -4.16
C GLU A 334 20.76 -5.68 -5.30
N ALA A 335 21.36 -4.49 -5.11
CA ALA A 335 21.43 -3.45 -6.14
C ALA A 335 22.23 -3.89 -7.38
N GLU A 336 23.30 -4.69 -7.19
CA GLU A 336 24.08 -5.26 -8.30
C GLU A 336 23.31 -6.38 -9.01
N ALA A 337 22.49 -7.16 -8.31
CA ALA A 337 21.68 -8.21 -8.91
C ALA A 337 20.48 -7.62 -9.69
N GLU A 338 19.84 -6.56 -9.19
CA GLU A 338 18.79 -5.83 -9.93
C GLU A 338 19.33 -5.17 -11.20
N ALA A 339 20.50 -4.53 -11.15
CA ALA A 339 21.15 -3.92 -12.31
C ALA A 339 21.56 -4.94 -13.37
N ALA A 340 21.86 -6.18 -12.98
CA ALA A 340 22.23 -7.26 -13.89
C ALA A 340 21.00 -7.95 -14.53
N ALA A 341 19.82 -7.82 -13.94
CA ALA A 341 18.56 -8.35 -14.49
C ALA A 341 17.93 -7.40 -15.53
N ASP A 342 18.31 -6.10 -15.50
CA ASP A 342 17.83 -5.09 -16.46
C ASP A 342 18.73 -4.97 -17.74
N GLU A 343 19.82 -5.73 -17.87
CA GLU A 343 20.67 -5.84 -19.06
C GLU A 343 20.34 -7.11 -19.90
#